data_1019db07f1fa3a83b1097b48099a030e
#
_entry.id   1019db07f1fa3a83b1097b48099a030e
#
_cell.length_a   1.000
_cell.length_b   1.000
_cell.length_c   1.000
_cell.angle_alpha   90.00
_cell.angle_beta   90.00
_cell.angle_gamma   90.00
#
_symmetry.space_group_name_H-M   'P 1'
#
loop_
_entity.id
_entity.type
_entity.pdbx_description
1 polymer ?
#
loop_
_entity_poly.entity_id
_entity_poly.type
_entity_poly.pdbx_seq_one_letter_code
_entity_poly.pdbx_strand_id
1 'polypeptide(L)'
;MKKLLTAVATALLIATPSLADPAVKGWKTNDSLGCMMLRECVDETWEISTVADMEDRLRYSNYDTVREETNAIIAELDKMGVKVYLASDKYFPRGHAGVYSTVSNQFFLNDSYADDPIQMLRTLRHEAWHAAQDQWACGNENTQIAIIHNEEEVPQGYVLAAEIAYGNSPVLPWEKEAKWAGGTPNMTLNMLRLINDNNGRPWDVKEPTPMTREWLEMKGCM
;
A
#
# COMPACT_ATOMS: atom_id res chain seq x y z
N MET A 1 -24.71 -15.14 -22.35
CA MET A 1 -23.34 -15.67 -22.17
C MET A 1 -22.62 -14.66 -21.27
N LYS A 2 -22.61 -14.92 -19.95
CA LYS A 2 -21.93 -14.05 -18.96
C LYS A 2 -20.44 -14.31 -19.05
N LYS A 3 -19.67 -13.33 -19.50
CA LYS A 3 -18.21 -13.38 -19.43
C LYS A 3 -17.84 -13.16 -17.98
N LEU A 4 -17.46 -14.22 -17.28
CA LEU A 4 -16.76 -14.13 -16.01
C LEU A 4 -15.42 -13.42 -16.28
N LEU A 5 -15.31 -12.18 -15.85
CA LEU A 5 -14.03 -11.52 -15.68
C LEU A 5 -13.42 -12.05 -14.38
N THR A 6 -12.61 -13.09 -14.50
CA THR A 6 -11.71 -13.48 -13.42
C THR A 6 -10.63 -12.40 -13.37
N ALA A 7 -10.86 -11.39 -12.55
CA ALA A 7 -9.79 -10.45 -12.20
C ALA A 7 -8.84 -11.20 -11.27
N VAL A 8 -7.85 -11.85 -11.85
CA VAL A 8 -6.68 -12.29 -11.11
C VAL A 8 -5.92 -11.01 -10.76
N ALA A 9 -6.13 -10.52 -9.55
CA ALA A 9 -5.21 -9.57 -8.96
C ALA A 9 -3.92 -10.32 -8.68
N THR A 10 -3.16 -10.49 -9.72
CA THR A 10 -1.75 -10.82 -9.58
C THR A 10 -1.13 -9.64 -8.86
N ALA A 11 -0.59 -9.86 -7.68
CA ALA A 11 0.32 -8.91 -7.06
C ALA A 11 1.17 -8.34 -8.19
N LEU A 12 1.21 -7.02 -8.27
CA LEU A 12 1.77 -6.32 -9.40
C LEU A 12 3.21 -6.66 -9.65
N LEU A 13 3.42 -7.74 -10.32
CA LEU A 13 4.59 -7.95 -11.14
C LEU A 13 4.26 -7.38 -12.51
N ILE A 14 4.08 -6.07 -12.61
CA ILE A 14 4.30 -5.42 -13.88
C ILE A 14 5.81 -5.38 -14.05
N ALA A 15 6.34 -6.51 -14.47
CA ALA A 15 7.62 -6.52 -15.11
C ALA A 15 7.49 -5.75 -16.45
N THR A 16 7.61 -4.43 -16.38
CA THR A 16 8.29 -3.80 -17.50
C THR A 16 9.66 -4.46 -17.55
N PRO A 17 10.19 -4.84 -18.73
CA PRO A 17 11.54 -5.33 -18.82
C PRO A 17 12.48 -4.17 -18.46
N SER A 18 12.68 -3.93 -17.19
CA SER A 18 13.73 -3.06 -16.71
C SER A 18 15.01 -3.86 -16.83
N LEU A 19 15.99 -3.28 -17.48
CA LEU A 19 17.35 -3.80 -17.53
C LEU A 19 17.74 -4.20 -16.11
N ALA A 20 18.07 -5.48 -15.95
CA ALA A 20 18.45 -6.08 -14.69
C ALA A 20 19.41 -5.18 -13.91
N ASP A 21 19.04 -4.84 -12.68
CA ASP A 21 19.95 -4.22 -11.76
C ASP A 21 20.91 -5.31 -11.24
N PRO A 22 22.22 -5.21 -11.55
CA PRO A 22 23.21 -6.22 -11.13
C PRO A 22 23.56 -6.16 -9.64
N ALA A 23 22.89 -5.32 -8.86
CA ALA A 23 23.40 -4.91 -7.56
C ALA A 23 23.12 -5.89 -6.42
N VAL A 24 22.19 -6.84 -6.57
CA VAL A 24 21.92 -7.80 -5.48
C VAL A 24 22.69 -9.08 -5.75
N LYS A 25 23.82 -9.23 -5.07
CA LYS A 25 24.71 -10.37 -5.20
C LYS A 25 24.00 -11.65 -4.74
N GLY A 26 23.69 -12.52 -5.68
CA GLY A 26 23.03 -13.81 -5.42
C GLY A 26 21.56 -13.86 -5.85
N TRP A 27 20.95 -12.73 -6.16
CA TRP A 27 19.59 -12.66 -6.69
C TRP A 27 19.61 -12.43 -8.18
N LYS A 28 18.83 -13.20 -8.87
CA LYS A 28 18.66 -13.04 -10.30
C LYS A 28 17.62 -11.98 -10.53
N THR A 29 18.09 -10.77 -10.86
CA THR A 29 17.26 -9.81 -11.56
C THR A 29 16.08 -9.20 -10.79
N ASN A 30 15.05 -8.87 -11.50
CA ASN A 30 13.77 -8.29 -11.14
C ASN A 30 13.13 -8.81 -9.83
N ASP A 31 13.79 -9.71 -9.15
CA ASP A 31 13.31 -10.42 -7.98
C ASP A 31 13.73 -9.77 -6.65
N SER A 32 14.50 -8.67 -6.68
CA SER A 32 14.93 -8.00 -5.44
C SER A 32 13.73 -7.51 -4.63
N LEU A 33 12.74 -6.89 -5.28
CA LEU A 33 11.51 -6.48 -4.65
C LEU A 33 10.71 -7.69 -4.15
N GLY A 34 10.54 -8.71 -4.98
CA GLY A 34 9.85 -9.94 -4.61
C GLY A 34 10.52 -10.65 -3.43
N CYS A 35 11.85 -10.71 -3.42
CA CYS A 35 12.63 -11.26 -2.33
C CYS A 35 12.38 -10.55 -0.99
N MET A 36 12.37 -9.22 -1.02
CA MET A 36 12.06 -8.42 0.15
C MET A 36 10.62 -8.65 0.61
N MET A 37 9.65 -8.63 -0.30
CA MET A 37 8.23 -8.81 0.00
C MET A 37 7.93 -10.20 0.57
N LEU A 38 8.65 -11.23 0.17
CA LEU A 38 8.55 -12.60 0.70
C LEU A 38 9.39 -12.82 1.94
N ARG A 39 10.10 -11.82 2.43
CA ARG A 39 11.02 -11.92 3.59
C ARG A 39 12.17 -12.90 3.38
N GLU A 40 12.53 -13.15 2.16
CA GLU A 40 13.69 -13.96 1.80
C GLU A 40 14.99 -13.13 1.75
N CYS A 41 14.87 -11.82 1.50
CA CYS A 41 15.92 -10.82 1.59
C CYS A 41 15.59 -9.83 2.72
N VAL A 42 16.29 -9.90 3.81
CA VAL A 42 16.02 -9.07 5.00
C VAL A 42 17.19 -8.16 5.38
N ASP A 43 18.31 -8.26 4.68
CA ASP A 43 19.44 -7.37 4.89
C ASP A 43 19.03 -5.93 4.60
N GLU A 44 19.35 -5.00 5.51
CA GLU A 44 18.96 -3.59 5.38
C GLU A 44 17.43 -3.39 5.26
N THR A 45 16.67 -4.20 5.99
CA THR A 45 15.25 -4.00 6.26
C THR A 45 15.02 -3.93 7.75
N TRP A 46 14.28 -2.92 8.20
CA TRP A 46 14.06 -2.67 9.63
C TRP A 46 12.58 -2.48 9.90
N GLU A 47 12.02 -3.26 10.79
CA GLU A 47 10.67 -3.05 11.28
C GLU A 47 10.62 -1.72 12.04
N ILE A 48 9.60 -0.92 11.79
CA ILE A 48 9.35 0.36 12.45
C ILE A 48 7.97 0.35 13.07
N SER A 49 7.91 0.75 14.33
CA SER A 49 6.67 0.88 15.11
C SER A 49 6.31 2.33 15.35
N THR A 50 7.28 3.23 15.23
CA THR A 50 7.13 4.66 15.45
C THR A 50 8.06 5.47 14.55
N VAL A 51 7.80 6.77 14.48
CA VAL A 51 8.72 7.72 13.84
C VAL A 51 10.10 7.72 14.51
N ALA A 52 10.19 7.46 15.82
CA ALA A 52 11.48 7.40 16.50
C ALA A 52 12.38 6.29 15.94
N ASP A 53 11.80 5.13 15.60
CA ASP A 53 12.55 4.04 14.97
C ASP A 53 13.10 4.46 13.58
N MET A 54 12.37 5.31 12.87
CA MET A 54 12.82 5.90 11.61
C MET A 54 13.97 6.88 11.85
N GLU A 55 13.83 7.81 12.79
CA GLU A 55 14.83 8.84 13.10
C GLU A 55 16.14 8.24 13.63
N ASP A 56 16.08 7.15 14.39
CA ASP A 56 17.27 6.42 14.84
C ASP A 56 18.11 5.86 13.68
N ARG A 57 17.47 5.62 12.54
CA ARG A 57 18.13 5.13 11.32
C ARG A 57 18.59 6.25 10.41
N LEU A 58 17.83 7.34 10.40
CA LEU A 58 17.97 8.47 9.49
C LEU A 58 18.60 9.65 10.24
N ARG A 59 19.90 9.82 10.12
CA ARG A 59 20.71 10.74 10.93
C ARG A 59 20.32 12.23 10.84
N TYR A 60 19.48 12.64 9.90
CA TYR A 60 19.22 14.06 9.59
C TYR A 60 17.75 14.42 9.35
N SER A 61 16.84 13.51 9.54
CA SER A 61 15.43 13.74 9.26
C SER A 61 14.69 14.27 10.49
N ASN A 62 13.90 15.31 10.30
CA ASN A 62 13.01 15.85 11.34
C ASN A 62 11.56 15.58 10.94
N TYR A 63 10.92 14.68 11.66
CA TYR A 63 9.53 14.26 11.45
C TYR A 63 8.51 14.99 12.32
N ASP A 64 8.87 16.04 13.08
CA ASP A 64 8.00 16.68 14.05
C ASP A 64 6.65 17.10 13.47
N THR A 65 6.64 17.64 12.25
CA THR A 65 5.41 18.12 11.60
C THR A 65 4.46 17.01 11.12
N VAL A 66 4.96 15.79 10.98
CA VAL A 66 4.21 14.63 10.46
C VAL A 66 4.12 13.48 11.46
N ARG A 67 4.79 13.61 12.61
CA ARG A 67 4.96 12.57 13.63
C ARG A 67 3.65 11.98 14.10
N GLU A 68 2.69 12.84 14.44
CA GLU A 68 1.42 12.40 15.03
C GLU A 68 0.64 11.49 14.07
N GLU A 69 0.45 11.93 12.82
CA GLU A 69 -0.29 11.15 11.85
C GLU A 69 0.48 9.89 11.43
N THR A 70 1.80 9.99 11.25
CA THR A 70 2.65 8.84 10.93
C THR A 70 2.54 7.75 11.99
N ASN A 71 2.73 8.10 13.26
CA ASN A 71 2.61 7.15 14.36
C ASN A 71 1.20 6.56 14.46
N ALA A 72 0.16 7.37 14.26
CA ALA A 72 -1.22 6.90 14.30
C ALA A 72 -1.52 5.90 13.19
N ILE A 73 -1.05 6.14 11.95
CA ILE A 73 -1.21 5.20 10.83
C ILE A 73 -0.49 3.89 11.14
N ILE A 74 0.76 3.93 11.60
CA ILE A 74 1.53 2.72 11.93
C ILE A 74 0.82 1.91 13.03
N ALA A 75 0.30 2.58 14.06
CA ALA A 75 -0.43 1.93 15.13
C ALA A 75 -1.74 1.28 14.67
N GLU A 76 -2.47 1.90 13.73
CA GLU A 76 -3.68 1.30 13.17
C GLU A 76 -3.35 0.10 12.25
N LEU A 77 -2.26 0.16 11.50
CA LEU A 77 -1.78 -0.96 10.69
C LEU A 77 -1.39 -2.16 11.57
N ASP A 78 -0.70 -1.91 12.68
CA ASP A 78 -0.31 -2.98 13.63
C ASP A 78 -1.53 -3.70 14.21
N LYS A 79 -2.63 -3.00 14.51
CA LYS A 79 -3.90 -3.61 14.94
C LYS A 79 -4.50 -4.53 13.86
N MET A 80 -4.27 -4.24 12.59
CA MET A 80 -4.67 -5.08 11.46
C MET A 80 -3.69 -6.23 11.18
N GLY A 81 -2.61 -6.35 11.96
CA GLY A 81 -1.54 -7.33 11.72
C GLY A 81 -0.59 -6.98 10.58
N VAL A 82 -0.66 -5.74 10.07
CA VAL A 82 0.21 -5.24 9.01
C VAL A 82 1.47 -4.64 9.62
N LYS A 83 2.63 -5.18 9.27
CA LYS A 83 3.93 -4.69 9.74
C LYS A 83 4.53 -3.69 8.75
N VAL A 84 5.13 -2.63 9.29
CA VAL A 84 5.78 -1.57 8.51
C VAL A 84 7.30 -1.73 8.60
N TYR A 85 7.95 -1.65 7.46
CA TYR A 85 9.41 -1.74 7.36
C TYR A 85 9.98 -0.53 6.63
N LEU A 86 11.12 -0.05 7.09
CA LEU A 86 12.02 0.78 6.30
C LEU A 86 12.99 -0.18 5.59
N ALA A 87 13.20 -0.03 4.31
CA ALA A 87 14.04 -0.93 3.53
C ALA A 87 14.94 -0.15 2.56
N SER A 88 16.12 -0.69 2.32
CA SER A 88 17.11 -0.09 1.42
C SER A 88 16.60 0.04 -0.01
N ASP A 89 16.93 1.16 -0.66
CA ASP A 89 16.62 1.46 -2.07
C ASP A 89 17.00 0.33 -3.05
N LYS A 90 17.99 -0.49 -2.69
CA LYS A 90 18.44 -1.63 -3.52
C LYS A 90 17.34 -2.64 -3.84
N TYR A 91 16.27 -2.67 -3.05
CA TYR A 91 15.14 -3.57 -3.23
C TYR A 91 14.05 -3.01 -4.14
N PHE A 92 14.02 -1.70 -4.33
CA PHE A 92 12.93 -1.04 -5.05
C PHE A 92 13.27 -0.82 -6.52
N PRO A 93 12.31 -0.99 -7.42
CA PRO A 93 12.44 -0.47 -8.76
C PRO A 93 12.60 1.05 -8.72
N ARG A 94 13.32 1.59 -9.70
CA ARG A 94 13.58 3.02 -9.76
C ARG A 94 12.29 3.84 -9.66
N GLY A 95 12.27 4.79 -8.72
CA GLY A 95 11.15 5.71 -8.51
C GLY A 95 10.04 5.16 -7.62
N HIS A 96 10.19 3.97 -7.04
CA HIS A 96 9.24 3.44 -6.06
C HIS A 96 9.61 3.89 -4.65
N ALA A 97 8.70 4.61 -4.01
CA ALA A 97 8.90 5.13 -2.65
C ALA A 97 8.37 4.18 -1.55
N GLY A 98 7.51 3.24 -1.92
CA GLY A 98 6.96 2.23 -1.03
C GLY A 98 6.29 1.11 -1.79
N VAL A 99 5.87 0.08 -1.07
CA VAL A 99 5.06 -1.02 -1.57
C VAL A 99 4.32 -1.72 -0.43
N TYR A 100 3.05 -2.03 -0.63
CA TYR A 100 2.28 -2.95 0.20
C TYR A 100 2.22 -4.33 -0.45
N SER A 101 2.49 -5.37 0.33
CA SER A 101 2.41 -6.77 -0.11
C SER A 101 1.17 -7.44 0.46
N THR A 102 0.18 -7.70 -0.39
CA THR A 102 -1.04 -8.45 -0.03
C THR A 102 -0.76 -9.92 0.32
N VAL A 103 0.38 -10.45 -0.11
CA VAL A 103 0.77 -11.85 0.16
C VAL A 103 1.31 -12.03 1.57
N SER A 104 2.11 -11.09 2.04
CA SER A 104 2.78 -11.15 3.35
C SER A 104 2.15 -10.21 4.38
N ASN A 105 1.17 -9.40 4.02
CA ASN A 105 0.57 -8.35 4.84
C ASN A 105 1.63 -7.42 5.44
N GLN A 106 2.59 -7.04 4.61
CA GLN A 106 3.71 -6.22 5.01
C GLN A 106 3.83 -5.01 4.11
N PHE A 107 4.31 -3.95 4.71
CA PHE A 107 4.44 -2.67 4.09
C PHE A 107 5.89 -2.21 4.15
N PHE A 108 6.46 -1.81 3.02
CA PHE A 108 7.86 -1.41 2.92
C PHE A 108 7.97 0.02 2.41
N LEU A 109 8.72 0.84 3.13
CA LEU A 109 9.08 2.21 2.78
C LEU A 109 10.53 2.23 2.28
N ASN A 110 10.77 2.88 1.17
CA ASN A 110 12.11 3.05 0.61
C ASN A 110 12.88 4.13 1.39
N ASP A 111 14.01 3.77 1.96
CA ASP A 111 14.84 4.64 2.80
C ASP A 111 15.42 5.85 2.04
N SER A 112 15.59 5.76 0.72
CA SER A 112 16.09 6.86 -0.10
C SER A 112 15.15 8.09 -0.15
N TYR A 113 13.89 7.93 0.25
CA TYR A 113 12.91 9.03 0.36
C TYR A 113 12.74 9.54 1.78
N ALA A 114 13.44 8.97 2.74
CA ALA A 114 13.21 9.25 4.15
C ALA A 114 13.74 10.62 4.61
N ASP A 115 14.55 11.29 3.82
CA ASP A 115 15.00 12.67 4.08
C ASP A 115 13.90 13.72 3.79
N ASP A 116 12.79 13.33 3.16
CA ASP A 116 11.60 14.16 2.98
C ASP A 116 10.42 13.58 3.79
N PRO A 117 10.19 14.06 5.03
CA PRO A 117 9.13 13.58 5.90
C PRO A 117 7.72 13.73 5.31
N ILE A 118 7.49 14.76 4.51
CA ILE A 118 6.18 14.99 3.87
C ILE A 118 5.96 13.97 2.75
N GLN A 119 6.97 13.73 1.93
CA GLN A 119 6.88 12.70 0.90
C GLN A 119 6.74 11.31 1.52
N MET A 120 7.48 11.04 2.60
CA MET A 120 7.38 9.78 3.34
C MET A 120 5.97 9.57 3.92
N LEU A 121 5.36 10.59 4.54
CA LEU A 121 3.97 10.49 5.01
C LEU A 121 2.98 10.28 3.86
N ARG A 122 3.19 10.94 2.70
CA ARG A 122 2.34 10.70 1.51
C ARG A 122 2.44 9.26 1.03
N THR A 123 3.64 8.71 1.01
CA THR A 123 3.88 7.31 0.66
C THR A 123 3.23 6.38 1.69
N LEU A 124 3.41 6.64 2.97
CA LEU A 124 2.77 5.87 4.05
C LEU A 124 1.25 5.85 3.91
N ARG A 125 0.61 7.00 3.66
CA ARG A 125 -0.84 7.08 3.44
C ARG A 125 -1.27 6.27 2.21
N HIS A 126 -0.51 6.38 1.10
CA HIS A 126 -0.78 5.69 -0.16
C HIS A 126 -0.76 4.16 0.02
N GLU A 127 0.33 3.64 0.55
CA GLU A 127 0.50 2.20 0.72
C GLU A 127 -0.42 1.63 1.83
N ALA A 128 -0.63 2.38 2.91
CA ALA A 128 -1.60 2.01 3.94
C ALA A 128 -3.05 2.04 3.44
N TRP A 129 -3.34 2.81 2.36
CA TRP A 129 -4.62 2.71 1.67
C TRP A 129 -4.78 1.37 0.96
N HIS A 130 -3.71 0.83 0.37
CA HIS A 130 -3.75 -0.52 -0.20
C HIS A 130 -4.01 -1.60 0.86
N ALA A 131 -3.48 -1.44 2.08
CA ALA A 131 -3.84 -2.33 3.19
C ALA A 131 -5.32 -2.21 3.58
N ALA A 132 -5.90 -1.01 3.52
CA ALA A 132 -7.34 -0.83 3.70
C ALA A 132 -8.14 -1.48 2.55
N GLN A 133 -7.72 -1.35 1.30
CA GLN A 133 -8.35 -1.98 0.13
C GLN A 133 -8.29 -3.51 0.23
N ASP A 134 -7.20 -4.07 0.75
CA ASP A 134 -7.06 -5.50 1.02
C ASP A 134 -8.08 -5.96 2.06
N GLN A 135 -8.17 -5.26 3.19
CA GLN A 135 -9.16 -5.56 4.23
C GLN A 135 -10.60 -5.44 3.70
N TRP A 136 -10.89 -4.46 2.83
CA TRP A 136 -12.19 -4.30 2.18
C TRP A 136 -12.52 -5.44 1.19
N ALA A 137 -11.54 -6.22 0.79
CA ALA A 137 -11.74 -7.38 -0.06
C ALA A 137 -12.09 -8.67 0.72
N CYS A 138 -12.67 -8.55 1.90
CA CYS A 138 -13.03 -9.67 2.80
C CYS A 138 -11.87 -10.14 3.71
N GLY A 139 -10.99 -9.21 4.09
CA GLY A 139 -9.84 -9.48 4.94
C GLY A 139 -8.57 -9.79 4.15
N ASN A 140 -7.46 -9.64 4.82
CA ASN A 140 -6.12 -9.68 4.26
C ASN A 140 -5.52 -11.10 4.09
N GLU A 141 -6.35 -12.13 4.01
CA GLU A 141 -5.90 -13.52 3.79
C GLU A 141 -6.03 -13.99 2.33
N ASN A 142 -6.53 -13.13 1.44
CA ASN A 142 -6.96 -13.58 0.10
C ASN A 142 -6.18 -12.96 -1.08
N THR A 143 -5.23 -12.08 -0.85
CA THR A 143 -4.42 -11.39 -1.87
C THR A 143 -5.22 -10.52 -2.86
N GLN A 144 -6.45 -10.17 -2.54
CA GLN A 144 -7.31 -9.32 -3.36
C GLN A 144 -7.37 -7.92 -2.76
N ILE A 145 -7.63 -6.93 -3.60
CA ILE A 145 -7.87 -5.56 -3.17
C ILE A 145 -9.18 -5.04 -3.74
N ALA A 146 -9.97 -4.34 -2.92
CA ALA A 146 -11.26 -3.80 -3.29
C ALA A 146 -11.16 -2.33 -3.72
N ILE A 147 -12.18 -1.83 -4.42
CA ILE A 147 -12.39 -0.41 -4.65
C ILE A 147 -13.33 0.10 -3.56
N ILE A 148 -12.88 1.09 -2.78
CA ILE A 148 -13.60 1.63 -1.62
C ILE A 148 -14.50 2.79 -2.00
N HIS A 149 -14.14 3.55 -3.02
CA HIS A 149 -14.88 4.72 -3.53
C HIS A 149 -15.27 4.52 -4.98
N ASN A 150 -16.41 5.07 -5.38
CA ASN A 150 -16.76 5.12 -6.79
C ASN A 150 -15.79 6.08 -7.53
N GLU A 151 -15.57 5.85 -8.82
CA GLU A 151 -14.59 6.62 -9.60
C GLU A 151 -14.93 8.12 -9.63
N GLU A 152 -16.21 8.48 -9.64
CA GLU A 152 -16.68 9.86 -9.59
C GLU A 152 -16.43 10.59 -8.26
N GLU A 153 -16.15 9.85 -7.20
CA GLU A 153 -15.80 10.42 -5.90
C GLU A 153 -14.33 10.85 -5.84
N VAL A 154 -13.49 10.26 -6.69
CA VAL A 154 -12.05 10.58 -6.74
C VAL A 154 -11.84 11.91 -7.46
N PRO A 155 -11.24 12.93 -6.82
CA PRO A 155 -11.02 14.21 -7.47
C PRO A 155 -10.18 14.10 -8.74
N GLN A 156 -10.61 14.77 -9.83
CA GLN A 156 -10.03 14.64 -11.16
C GLN A 156 -8.51 14.85 -11.22
N GLY A 157 -7.96 15.69 -10.34
CA GLY A 157 -6.50 15.89 -10.27
C GLY A 157 -5.72 14.62 -9.88
N TYR A 158 -6.30 13.79 -9.01
CA TYR A 158 -5.67 12.51 -8.63
C TYR A 158 -5.90 11.44 -9.68
N VAL A 159 -7.07 11.42 -10.33
CA VAL A 159 -7.35 10.56 -11.49
C VAL A 159 -6.28 10.78 -12.55
N LEU A 160 -6.08 12.03 -12.98
CA LEU A 160 -5.09 12.38 -13.99
C LEU A 160 -3.66 12.03 -13.56
N ALA A 161 -3.31 12.29 -12.30
CA ALA A 161 -1.99 11.96 -11.77
C ALA A 161 -1.73 10.43 -11.74
N ALA A 162 -2.76 9.63 -11.48
CA ALA A 162 -2.67 8.18 -11.57
C ALA A 162 -2.54 7.71 -13.02
N GLU A 163 -3.33 8.26 -13.94
CA GLU A 163 -3.26 7.94 -15.37
C GLU A 163 -1.89 8.26 -15.99
N ILE A 164 -1.28 9.37 -15.58
CA ILE A 164 0.09 9.73 -16.02
C ILE A 164 1.12 8.71 -15.49
N ALA A 165 0.98 8.27 -14.25
CA ALA A 165 1.93 7.36 -13.61
C ALA A 165 1.78 5.90 -14.08
N TYR A 166 0.55 5.43 -14.25
CA TYR A 166 0.24 4.01 -14.48
C TYR A 166 -0.30 3.71 -15.88
N GLY A 167 -0.66 4.73 -16.66
CA GLY A 167 -1.17 4.56 -18.02
C GLY A 167 -2.42 3.67 -18.07
N ASN A 168 -2.39 2.66 -18.93
CA ASN A 168 -3.47 1.67 -19.08
C ASN A 168 -3.26 0.42 -18.20
N SER A 169 -2.51 0.54 -17.10
CA SER A 169 -2.28 -0.59 -16.20
C SER A 169 -3.59 -1.08 -15.59
N PRO A 170 -3.78 -2.41 -15.44
CA PRO A 170 -4.96 -2.97 -14.80
C PRO A 170 -5.13 -2.55 -13.34
N VAL A 171 -4.10 -2.03 -12.71
CA VAL A 171 -4.14 -1.54 -11.30
C VAL A 171 -4.62 -0.11 -11.18
N LEU A 172 -4.76 0.61 -12.29
CA LEU A 172 -5.12 2.01 -12.30
C LEU A 172 -6.34 2.37 -11.40
N PRO A 173 -7.43 1.57 -11.35
CA PRO A 173 -8.57 1.90 -10.49
C PRO A 173 -8.21 2.02 -9.00
N TRP A 174 -7.40 1.12 -8.48
CA TRP A 174 -6.95 1.13 -7.08
C TRP A 174 -5.95 2.25 -6.81
N GLU A 175 -5.07 2.51 -7.76
CA GLU A 175 -4.06 3.56 -7.68
C GLU A 175 -4.65 4.98 -7.70
N LYS A 176 -5.80 5.19 -8.35
CA LYS A 176 -6.54 6.46 -8.31
C LYS A 176 -6.93 6.81 -6.87
N GLU A 177 -7.49 5.87 -6.14
CA GLU A 177 -7.85 6.05 -4.73
C GLU A 177 -6.62 6.22 -3.85
N ALA A 178 -5.62 5.36 -4.00
CA ALA A 178 -4.40 5.41 -3.20
C ALA A 178 -3.64 6.75 -3.37
N LYS A 179 -3.59 7.29 -4.60
CA LYS A 179 -3.05 8.64 -4.82
C LYS A 179 -3.85 9.73 -4.12
N TRP A 180 -5.19 9.63 -4.16
CA TRP A 180 -6.04 10.57 -3.45
C TRP A 180 -5.83 10.47 -1.94
N ALA A 181 -5.83 9.29 -1.37
CA ALA A 181 -5.58 9.05 0.05
C ALA A 181 -4.18 9.53 0.46
N GLY A 182 -3.15 9.26 -0.34
CA GLY A 182 -1.79 9.73 -0.12
C GLY A 182 -1.67 11.26 -0.05
N GLY A 183 -2.45 11.95 -0.87
CA GLY A 183 -2.48 13.42 -0.93
C GLY A 183 -3.40 14.09 0.09
N THR A 184 -4.27 13.34 0.78
CA THR A 184 -5.32 13.88 1.65
C THR A 184 -5.02 13.58 3.13
N PRO A 185 -4.77 14.61 3.96
CA PRO A 185 -4.51 14.41 5.38
C PRO A 185 -5.63 13.64 6.10
N ASN A 186 -5.25 12.71 6.95
CA ASN A 186 -6.12 11.87 7.76
C ASN A 186 -7.09 10.95 7.00
N MET A 187 -7.17 10.97 5.68
CA MET A 187 -8.08 10.12 4.93
C MET A 187 -7.80 8.63 5.19
N THR A 188 -6.56 8.22 5.01
CA THR A 188 -6.11 6.85 5.30
C THR A 188 -6.30 6.50 6.78
N LEU A 189 -5.87 7.37 7.69
CA LEU A 189 -6.01 7.15 9.13
C LEU A 189 -7.47 6.91 9.54
N ASN A 190 -8.39 7.71 9.02
CA ASN A 190 -9.82 7.56 9.30
C ASN A 190 -10.38 6.23 8.77
N MET A 191 -9.91 5.79 7.61
CA MET A 191 -10.32 4.50 7.03
C MET A 191 -9.79 3.32 7.86
N LEU A 192 -8.52 3.36 8.28
CA LEU A 192 -7.94 2.32 9.12
C LEU A 192 -8.67 2.21 10.47
N ARG A 193 -9.00 3.35 11.08
CA ARG A 193 -9.81 3.40 12.31
C ARG A 193 -11.20 2.80 12.09
N LEU A 194 -11.87 3.18 11.00
CA LEU A 194 -13.18 2.62 10.67
C LEU A 194 -13.12 1.09 10.53
N ILE A 195 -12.08 0.55 9.91
CA ILE A 195 -11.84 -0.89 9.80
C ILE A 195 -11.67 -1.51 11.19
N ASN A 196 -10.76 -0.97 12.00
CA ASN A 196 -10.45 -1.51 13.33
C ASN A 196 -11.63 -1.42 14.29
N ASP A 197 -12.34 -0.31 14.31
CA ASP A 197 -13.51 -0.08 15.16
C ASP A 197 -14.69 -1.01 14.83
N ASN A 198 -14.70 -1.56 13.60
CA ASN A 198 -15.73 -2.49 13.12
C ASN A 198 -15.20 -3.93 12.95
N ASN A 199 -14.17 -4.32 13.70
CA ASN A 199 -13.62 -5.67 13.70
C ASN A 199 -13.25 -6.20 12.30
N GLY A 200 -12.70 -5.35 11.47
CA GLY A 200 -12.31 -5.69 10.10
C GLY A 200 -13.48 -5.79 9.10
N ARG A 201 -14.68 -5.34 9.48
CA ARG A 201 -15.89 -5.36 8.65
C ARG A 201 -16.39 -3.93 8.35
N PRO A 202 -15.65 -3.13 7.58
CA PRO A 202 -16.02 -1.74 7.34
C PRO A 202 -17.34 -1.60 6.57
N TRP A 203 -17.75 -2.61 5.81
CA TRP A 203 -19.05 -2.65 5.10
C TRP A 203 -20.27 -2.71 6.00
N ASP A 204 -20.12 -3.00 7.28
CA ASP A 204 -21.22 -2.96 8.25
C ASP A 204 -21.67 -1.50 8.55
N VAL A 205 -20.82 -0.53 8.26
CA VAL A 205 -21.07 0.91 8.56
C VAL A 205 -20.87 1.84 7.36
N LYS A 206 -20.13 1.42 6.35
CA LYS A 206 -19.96 2.16 5.09
C LYS A 206 -20.39 1.30 3.92
N GLU A 207 -21.30 1.81 3.12
CA GLU A 207 -21.80 1.15 1.92
C GLU A 207 -20.65 0.85 0.95
N PRO A 208 -20.44 -0.42 0.56
CA PRO A 208 -19.43 -0.78 -0.44
C PRO A 208 -19.85 -0.32 -1.84
N THR A 209 -18.88 -0.12 -2.72
CA THR A 209 -19.17 0.08 -4.15
C THR A 209 -19.87 -1.14 -4.73
N PRO A 210 -20.64 -1.00 -5.83
CA PRO A 210 -21.36 -2.14 -6.42
C PRO A 210 -20.46 -3.34 -6.72
N MET A 211 -19.24 -3.09 -7.21
CA MET A 211 -18.27 -4.13 -7.51
C MET A 211 -17.75 -4.82 -6.25
N THR A 212 -17.44 -4.06 -5.21
CA THR A 212 -16.98 -4.59 -3.91
C THR A 212 -18.12 -5.36 -3.22
N ARG A 213 -19.36 -4.89 -3.30
CA ARG A 213 -20.52 -5.61 -2.78
C ARG A 213 -20.67 -6.98 -3.44
N GLU A 214 -20.66 -7.05 -4.78
CA GLU A 214 -20.75 -8.32 -5.52
C GLU A 214 -19.65 -9.30 -5.08
N TRP A 215 -18.43 -8.79 -4.85
CA TRP A 215 -17.33 -9.58 -4.32
C TRP A 215 -17.60 -10.11 -2.91
N LEU A 216 -18.01 -9.25 -1.98
CA LEU A 216 -18.29 -9.63 -0.58
C LEU A 216 -19.39 -10.66 -0.48
N GLU A 217 -20.49 -10.51 -1.24
CA GLU A 217 -21.57 -11.48 -1.33
C GLU A 217 -21.11 -12.83 -1.89
N MET A 218 -20.30 -12.80 -2.96
CA MET A 218 -19.72 -14.02 -3.54
C MET A 218 -18.82 -14.76 -2.56
N LYS A 219 -18.13 -14.05 -1.68
CA LYS A 219 -17.24 -14.62 -0.65
C LYS A 219 -17.95 -15.00 0.63
N GLY A 220 -19.21 -14.62 0.79
CA GLY A 220 -19.97 -14.87 2.02
C GLY A 220 -19.55 -13.99 3.20
N CYS A 221 -19.04 -12.79 2.92
CA CYS A 221 -18.61 -11.82 3.93
C CYS A 221 -19.72 -10.83 4.30
N MET A 222 -20.71 -10.68 3.43
CA MET A 222 -21.99 -9.98 3.64
C MET A 222 -23.15 -10.93 3.60
#